data_e84b50a79dc520b08d6292e6001632e5
#
_entry.id   e84b50a79dc520b08d6292e6001632e5
#
_cell.length_a   1.000
_cell.length_b   1.000
_cell.length_c   1.000
_cell.angle_alpha   90.00
_cell.angle_beta   90.00
_cell.angle_gamma   90.00
#
_symmetry.space_group_name_H-M   'P 1'
#
loop_
_entity.id
_entity.type
_entity.pdbx_description
1 polymer ?
#
loop_
_entity_poly.entity_id
_entity_poly.type
_entity_poly.pdbx_seq_one_letter_code
_entity_poly.pdbx_strand_id
1 'polypeptide(L)'
;MGDTPDTTGLNGISEPTLDEQIAVYQREFQDLDPQVEKVVSALQRVNRRMNVAYGRQTAALGISNAEWEVLKALVLSGAPYRMGPSELAKQLGLTPAAMTHRIDRMTAEGLVTRERDETNRVRVIVELTDEGRSKWLDAMRMATVFEEELLQDLSTAERGVLGDMLTRLLARVEETQARG
;
A
#
# COMPACT_ATOMS: atom_id res chain seq x y z
N MET A 1 10.17 9.04 -31.39
CA MET A 1 9.20 8.03 -31.79
C MET A 1 9.21 7.04 -30.63
N GLY A 2 8.47 7.42 -29.56
CA GLY A 2 8.50 6.73 -28.27
C GLY A 2 7.42 5.63 -28.26
N ASP A 3 7.88 4.43 -28.01
CA ASP A 3 7.05 3.25 -27.81
C ASP A 3 6.28 3.41 -26.48
N THR A 4 4.99 3.53 -26.58
CA THR A 4 4.09 3.51 -25.42
C THR A 4 4.05 2.07 -24.89
N PRO A 5 4.30 1.81 -23.58
CA PRO A 5 4.22 0.44 -23.06
C PRO A 5 2.80 -0.10 -23.18
N ASP A 6 2.70 -1.25 -23.81
CA ASP A 6 1.51 -2.07 -23.99
C ASP A 6 0.79 -2.31 -22.64
N THR A 7 -0.41 -1.76 -22.50
CA THR A 7 -1.31 -1.91 -21.35
C THR A 7 -2.29 -3.08 -21.53
N THR A 8 -1.87 -4.15 -22.19
CA THR A 8 -2.72 -5.32 -22.42
C THR A 8 -2.93 -6.08 -21.10
N GLY A 9 -4.07 -5.80 -20.46
CA GLY A 9 -4.58 -6.61 -19.35
C GLY A 9 -4.90 -8.04 -19.82
N LEU A 10 -4.81 -8.98 -18.90
CA LEU A 10 -5.10 -10.41 -19.05
C LEU A 10 -6.48 -10.64 -19.69
N ASN A 11 -6.63 -10.57 -20.99
CA ASN A 11 -7.72 -11.08 -21.83
C ASN A 11 -7.93 -10.28 -23.13
N GLY A 12 -7.00 -9.44 -23.57
CA GLY A 12 -7.14 -8.75 -24.88
C GLY A 12 -8.24 -7.67 -24.95
N ILE A 13 -8.93 -7.37 -23.85
CA ILE A 13 -9.91 -6.29 -23.73
C ILE A 13 -9.19 -5.09 -23.13
N SER A 14 -9.05 -4.03 -23.92
CA SER A 14 -8.54 -2.74 -23.43
C SER A 14 -9.50 -2.20 -22.35
N GLU A 15 -8.94 -1.83 -21.19
CA GLU A 15 -9.74 -1.16 -20.15
C GLU A 15 -10.30 0.15 -20.73
N PRO A 16 -11.62 0.43 -20.58
CA PRO A 16 -12.21 1.66 -21.11
C PRO A 16 -11.54 2.89 -20.47
N THR A 17 -11.47 3.99 -21.21
CA THR A 17 -11.05 5.28 -20.65
C THR A 17 -11.99 5.69 -19.51
N LEU A 18 -11.58 6.65 -18.69
CA LEU A 18 -12.46 7.16 -17.61
C LEU A 18 -13.75 7.77 -18.18
N ASP A 19 -13.64 8.52 -19.26
CA ASP A 19 -14.79 9.18 -19.87
C ASP A 19 -15.76 8.18 -20.51
N GLU A 20 -15.27 7.11 -21.14
CA GLU A 20 -16.11 6.01 -21.64
C GLU A 20 -16.83 5.27 -20.50
N GLN A 21 -16.13 4.99 -19.40
CA GLN A 21 -16.73 4.35 -18.22
C GLN A 21 -17.83 5.22 -17.63
N ILE A 22 -17.59 6.52 -17.44
CA ILE A 22 -18.57 7.46 -16.90
C ILE A 22 -19.78 7.56 -17.82
N ALA A 23 -19.59 7.63 -19.14
CA ALA A 23 -20.66 7.66 -20.11
C ALA A 23 -21.55 6.40 -20.07
N VAL A 24 -20.96 5.23 -19.79
CA VAL A 24 -21.73 4.00 -19.56
C VAL A 24 -22.56 4.12 -18.28
N TYR A 25 -21.94 4.52 -17.18
CA TYR A 25 -22.62 4.63 -15.88
C TYR A 25 -23.76 5.66 -15.90
N GLN A 26 -23.59 6.81 -16.56
CA GLN A 26 -24.65 7.82 -16.72
C GLN A 26 -25.86 7.32 -17.52
N ARG A 27 -25.65 6.43 -18.47
CA ARG A 27 -26.76 5.82 -19.23
C ARG A 27 -27.59 4.85 -18.39
N GLU A 28 -26.93 4.12 -17.49
CA GLU A 28 -27.58 3.12 -16.62
C GLU A 28 -28.13 3.74 -15.33
N PHE A 29 -27.53 4.84 -14.84
CA PHE A 29 -27.94 5.52 -13.63
C PHE A 29 -27.93 7.04 -13.83
N GLN A 30 -29.12 7.60 -14.11
CA GLN A 30 -29.29 9.00 -14.50
C GLN A 30 -28.95 10.02 -13.39
N ASP A 31 -29.03 9.63 -12.11
CA ASP A 31 -28.71 10.47 -10.96
C ASP A 31 -27.21 10.55 -10.64
N LEU A 32 -26.37 9.93 -11.47
CA LEU A 32 -24.92 9.94 -11.31
C LEU A 32 -24.36 11.35 -11.55
N ASP A 33 -23.63 11.89 -10.58
CA ASP A 33 -22.79 13.07 -10.79
C ASP A 33 -21.49 12.66 -11.50
N PRO A 34 -21.28 13.07 -12.76
CA PRO A 34 -20.12 12.66 -13.53
C PRO A 34 -18.80 13.21 -12.98
N GLN A 35 -18.82 14.33 -12.25
CA GLN A 35 -17.60 14.89 -11.66
C GLN A 35 -17.19 14.08 -10.42
N VAL A 36 -18.15 13.70 -9.60
CA VAL A 36 -17.89 12.82 -8.44
C VAL A 36 -17.37 11.46 -8.92
N GLU A 37 -18.04 10.86 -9.91
CA GLU A 37 -17.62 9.57 -10.46
C GLU A 37 -16.23 9.63 -11.08
N LYS A 38 -15.89 10.71 -11.79
CA LYS A 38 -14.55 10.89 -12.37
C LYS A 38 -13.46 10.87 -11.30
N VAL A 39 -13.67 11.58 -10.20
CA VAL A 39 -12.71 11.61 -9.08
C VAL A 39 -12.58 10.24 -8.44
N VAL A 40 -13.69 9.59 -8.11
CA VAL A 40 -13.69 8.28 -7.42
C VAL A 40 -13.07 7.20 -8.30
N SER A 41 -13.47 7.10 -9.56
CA SER A 41 -12.93 6.13 -10.51
C SER A 41 -11.46 6.37 -10.80
N ALA A 42 -11.00 7.63 -10.90
CA ALA A 42 -9.59 7.95 -11.07
C ALA A 42 -8.77 7.51 -9.87
N LEU A 43 -9.20 7.82 -8.64
CA LEU A 43 -8.53 7.39 -7.40
C LEU A 43 -8.41 5.87 -7.31
N GLN A 44 -9.49 5.14 -7.59
CA GLN A 44 -9.50 3.69 -7.57
C GLN A 44 -8.54 3.09 -8.61
N ARG A 45 -8.54 3.64 -9.82
CA ARG A 45 -7.68 3.17 -10.92
C ARG A 45 -6.20 3.44 -10.64
N VAL A 46 -5.87 4.63 -10.16
CA VAL A 46 -4.50 5.00 -9.74
C VAL A 46 -4.03 4.08 -8.62
N ASN A 47 -4.82 3.94 -7.54
CA ASN A 47 -4.47 3.07 -6.41
C ASN A 47 -4.22 1.62 -6.85
N ARG A 48 -5.09 1.06 -7.70
CA ARG A 48 -4.93 -0.31 -8.23
C ARG A 48 -3.62 -0.46 -9.00
N ARG A 49 -3.28 0.49 -9.88
CA ARG A 49 -2.05 0.46 -10.69
C ARG A 49 -0.79 0.64 -9.83
N MET A 50 -0.83 1.54 -8.86
CA MET A 50 0.26 1.71 -7.89
C MET A 50 0.50 0.43 -7.08
N ASN A 51 -0.55 -0.22 -6.58
CA ASN A 51 -0.42 -1.48 -5.85
C ASN A 51 0.20 -2.60 -6.69
N VAL A 52 -0.12 -2.67 -7.99
CA VAL A 52 0.53 -3.62 -8.90
C VAL A 52 2.01 -3.30 -9.08
N ALA A 53 2.38 -2.02 -9.23
CA ALA A 53 3.78 -1.60 -9.38
C ALA A 53 4.58 -1.90 -8.10
N TYR A 54 4.07 -1.52 -6.93
CA TYR A 54 4.71 -1.83 -5.64
C TYR A 54 4.85 -3.33 -5.41
N GLY A 55 3.83 -4.11 -5.75
CA GLY A 55 3.90 -5.57 -5.65
C GLY A 55 4.98 -6.20 -6.52
N ARG A 56 5.22 -5.66 -7.73
CA ARG A 56 6.33 -6.09 -8.58
C ARG A 56 7.69 -5.71 -8.00
N GLN A 57 7.81 -4.51 -7.44
CA GLN A 57 9.05 -4.03 -6.81
C GLN A 57 9.41 -4.87 -5.58
N THR A 58 8.48 -5.11 -4.68
CA THR A 58 8.71 -5.95 -3.49
C THR A 58 9.03 -7.39 -3.87
N ALA A 59 8.35 -7.95 -4.88
CA ALA A 59 8.62 -9.29 -5.38
C ALA A 59 10.04 -9.42 -5.96
N ALA A 60 10.56 -8.37 -6.63
CA ALA A 60 11.94 -8.35 -7.13
C ALA A 60 12.98 -8.39 -6.00
N LEU A 61 12.63 -7.96 -4.80
CA LEU A 61 13.45 -8.05 -3.58
C LEU A 61 13.22 -9.36 -2.79
N GLY A 62 12.38 -10.26 -3.31
CA GLY A 62 11.99 -11.49 -2.64
C GLY A 62 11.05 -11.28 -1.44
N ILE A 63 10.31 -10.16 -1.40
CA ILE A 63 9.37 -9.83 -0.34
C ILE A 63 7.95 -9.90 -0.91
N SER A 64 7.06 -10.63 -0.27
CA SER A 64 5.62 -10.60 -0.59
C SER A 64 4.97 -9.32 -0.06
N ASN A 65 3.83 -8.92 -0.64
CA ASN A 65 3.05 -7.79 -0.12
C ASN A 65 2.67 -7.98 1.37
N ALA A 66 2.45 -9.22 1.77
CA ALA A 66 2.11 -9.55 3.14
C ALA A 66 3.25 -9.31 4.13
N GLU A 67 4.49 -9.59 3.74
CA GLU A 67 5.70 -9.31 4.52
C GLU A 67 6.02 -7.83 4.51
N TRP A 68 5.86 -7.17 3.36
CA TRP A 68 6.01 -5.73 3.26
C TRP A 68 5.17 -4.97 4.29
N GLU A 69 3.90 -5.36 4.48
CA GLU A 69 3.04 -4.71 5.48
C GLU A 69 3.56 -4.89 6.90
N VAL A 70 4.17 -6.03 7.24
CA VAL A 70 4.80 -6.24 8.55
C VAL A 70 6.06 -5.39 8.71
N LEU A 71 6.95 -5.36 7.71
CA LEU A 71 8.15 -4.51 7.72
C LEU A 71 7.77 -3.04 7.93
N LYS A 72 6.77 -2.58 7.16
CA LYS A 72 6.25 -1.21 7.28
C LYS A 72 5.71 -0.91 8.68
N ALA A 73 4.91 -1.81 9.26
CA ALA A 73 4.36 -1.63 10.60
C ALA A 73 5.47 -1.53 11.66
N LEU A 74 6.50 -2.38 11.57
CA LEU A 74 7.65 -2.33 12.47
C LEU A 74 8.44 -1.03 12.32
N VAL A 75 8.68 -0.56 11.09
CA VAL A 75 9.38 0.72 10.88
C VAL A 75 8.57 1.89 11.42
N LEU A 76 7.26 1.91 11.22
CA LEU A 76 6.36 2.95 11.72
C LEU A 76 6.24 2.97 13.24
N SER A 77 6.54 1.86 13.94
CA SER A 77 6.57 1.84 15.41
C SER A 77 7.75 2.64 16.00
N GLY A 78 8.71 3.06 15.17
CA GLY A 78 9.91 3.77 15.59
C GLY A 78 10.98 2.85 16.19
N ALA A 79 12.19 3.39 16.39
CA ALA A 79 13.29 2.61 17.00
C ALA A 79 12.91 2.17 18.42
N PRO A 80 13.18 0.93 18.79
CA PRO A 80 13.99 -0.10 18.12
C PRO A 80 13.24 -1.00 17.13
N TYR A 81 12.16 -0.56 16.49
CA TYR A 81 11.42 -1.25 15.41
C TYR A 81 10.85 -2.60 15.84
N ARG A 82 10.17 -2.63 16.98
CA ARG A 82 9.64 -3.86 17.59
C ARG A 82 8.18 -3.72 18.01
N MET A 83 7.46 -4.83 17.89
CA MET A 83 6.03 -4.88 18.23
C MET A 83 5.62 -6.28 18.66
N GLY A 84 4.57 -6.39 19.46
CA GLY A 84 4.00 -7.69 19.81
C GLY A 84 3.23 -8.33 18.64
N PRO A 85 3.24 -9.67 18.49
CA PRO A 85 2.48 -10.34 17.42
C PRO A 85 0.99 -10.01 17.41
N SER A 86 0.37 -9.89 18.58
CA SER A 86 -1.05 -9.54 18.71
C SER A 86 -1.35 -8.10 18.27
N GLU A 87 -0.41 -7.20 18.53
CA GLU A 87 -0.48 -5.81 18.11
C GLU A 87 -0.35 -5.68 16.58
N LEU A 88 0.64 -6.39 16.00
CA LEU A 88 0.78 -6.51 14.54
C LEU A 88 -0.47 -7.09 13.89
N ALA A 89 -1.02 -8.17 14.46
CA ALA A 89 -2.25 -8.78 13.95
C ALA A 89 -3.43 -7.81 13.95
N LYS A 90 -3.61 -7.06 15.04
CA LYS A 90 -4.67 -6.04 15.17
C LYS A 90 -4.47 -4.92 14.16
N GLN A 91 -3.26 -4.38 14.05
CA GLN A 91 -2.95 -3.26 13.13
C GLN A 91 -3.16 -3.64 11.66
N LEU A 92 -2.85 -4.89 11.30
CA LEU A 92 -2.95 -5.38 9.91
C LEU A 92 -4.29 -6.10 9.62
N GLY A 93 -5.23 -6.11 10.56
CA GLY A 93 -6.53 -6.75 10.38
C GLY A 93 -6.46 -8.27 10.18
N LEU A 94 -5.49 -8.93 10.82
CA LEU A 94 -5.23 -10.35 10.67
C LEU A 94 -5.63 -11.16 11.90
N THR A 95 -5.93 -12.45 11.70
CA THR A 95 -6.07 -13.38 12.83
C THR A 95 -4.71 -13.66 13.47
N PRO A 96 -4.67 -13.98 14.79
CA PRO A 96 -3.43 -14.36 15.47
C PRO A 96 -2.69 -15.52 14.80
N ALA A 97 -3.42 -16.51 14.29
CA ALA A 97 -2.84 -17.67 13.59
C ALA A 97 -2.16 -17.24 12.27
N ALA A 98 -2.82 -16.40 11.46
CA ALA A 98 -2.25 -15.89 10.21
C ALA A 98 -0.99 -15.04 10.48
N MET A 99 -1.00 -14.23 11.54
CA MET A 99 0.16 -13.43 11.93
C MET A 99 1.32 -14.33 12.40
N THR A 100 1.06 -15.34 13.23
CA THR A 100 2.09 -16.29 13.68
C THR A 100 2.77 -16.95 12.50
N HIS A 101 2.00 -17.50 11.56
CA HIS A 101 2.56 -18.14 10.36
C HIS A 101 3.43 -17.17 9.53
N ARG A 102 2.99 -15.91 9.41
CA ARG A 102 3.75 -14.87 8.69
C ARG A 102 5.07 -14.55 9.39
N ILE A 103 5.04 -14.35 10.71
CA ILE A 103 6.24 -14.09 11.51
C ILE A 103 7.22 -15.26 11.43
N ASP A 104 6.75 -16.51 11.55
CA ASP A 104 7.59 -17.70 11.47
C ASP A 104 8.33 -17.76 10.13
N ARG A 105 7.64 -17.46 9.02
CA ARG A 105 8.25 -17.38 7.70
C ARG A 105 9.28 -16.24 7.61
N MET A 106 8.93 -15.03 8.05
CA MET A 106 9.84 -13.89 8.02
C MET A 106 11.08 -14.10 8.92
N THR A 107 10.92 -14.85 10.01
CA THR A 107 12.04 -15.26 10.86
C THR A 107 12.96 -16.25 10.13
N ALA A 108 12.38 -17.23 9.43
CA ALA A 108 13.15 -18.18 8.63
C ALA A 108 13.91 -17.49 7.48
N GLU A 109 13.38 -16.42 6.94
CA GLU A 109 13.99 -15.58 5.90
C GLU A 109 14.96 -14.53 6.47
N GLY A 110 15.12 -14.46 7.79
CA GLY A 110 16.03 -13.52 8.47
C GLY A 110 15.58 -12.07 8.47
N LEU A 111 14.32 -11.78 8.15
CA LEU A 111 13.79 -10.40 8.07
C LEU A 111 13.43 -9.84 9.45
N VAL A 112 13.02 -10.69 10.36
CA VAL A 112 12.67 -10.33 11.75
C VAL A 112 13.24 -11.37 12.71
N THR A 113 13.45 -10.95 13.96
CA THR A 113 13.64 -11.87 15.09
C THR A 113 12.36 -12.01 15.89
N ARG A 114 12.23 -13.12 16.60
CA ARG A 114 11.13 -13.39 17.52
C ARG A 114 11.70 -13.83 18.84
N GLU A 115 11.61 -12.98 19.85
CA GLU A 115 12.19 -13.19 21.15
C GLU A 115 11.16 -13.02 22.26
N ARG A 116 11.49 -13.51 23.46
CA ARG A 116 10.72 -13.20 24.66
C ARG A 116 11.19 -11.87 25.23
N ASP A 117 10.24 -11.05 25.65
CA ASP A 117 10.55 -9.77 26.31
C ASP A 117 11.40 -10.01 27.57
N GLU A 118 12.51 -9.33 27.70
CA GLU A 118 13.43 -9.46 28.83
C GLU A 118 12.77 -9.11 30.17
N THR A 119 11.82 -8.16 30.13
CA THR A 119 11.11 -7.67 31.32
C THR A 119 9.85 -8.46 31.62
N ASN A 120 9.26 -9.12 30.61
CA ASN A 120 8.06 -9.93 30.73
C ASN A 120 8.16 -11.18 29.85
N ARG A 121 8.71 -12.26 30.39
CA ARG A 121 8.95 -13.53 29.68
C ARG A 121 7.71 -14.20 29.09
N VAL A 122 6.50 -13.76 29.45
CA VAL A 122 5.25 -14.23 28.85
C VAL A 122 4.99 -13.53 27.52
N ARG A 123 5.53 -12.31 27.35
CA ARG A 123 5.36 -11.51 26.14
C ARG A 123 6.37 -11.91 25.07
N VAL A 124 5.89 -12.11 23.85
CA VAL A 124 6.72 -12.29 22.66
C VAL A 124 6.84 -10.94 21.96
N ILE A 125 8.05 -10.63 21.50
CA ILE A 125 8.38 -9.43 20.72
C ILE A 125 8.89 -9.88 19.35
N VAL A 126 8.46 -9.19 18.31
CA VAL A 126 9.00 -9.26 16.96
C VAL A 126 9.78 -7.99 16.71
N GLU A 127 11.02 -8.14 16.30
CA GLU A 127 11.94 -7.02 16.05
C GLU A 127 12.50 -7.12 14.62
N LEU A 128 12.64 -5.99 13.96
CA LEU A 128 13.21 -5.88 12.64
C LEU A 128 14.72 -6.15 12.67
N THR A 129 15.21 -7.04 11.82
CA THR A 129 16.65 -7.26 11.67
C THR A 129 17.29 -6.19 10.78
N ASP A 130 18.63 -6.13 10.77
CA ASP A 130 19.37 -5.29 9.83
C ASP A 130 19.08 -5.68 8.37
N GLU A 131 18.93 -6.98 8.08
CA GLU A 131 18.53 -7.46 6.75
C GLU A 131 17.13 -7.02 6.38
N GLY A 132 16.15 -7.19 7.29
CA GLY A 132 14.79 -6.72 7.08
C GLY A 132 14.73 -5.20 6.86
N ARG A 133 15.52 -4.45 7.62
CA ARG A 133 15.65 -2.99 7.46
C ARG A 133 16.29 -2.61 6.12
N SER A 134 17.33 -3.33 5.69
CA SER A 134 17.97 -3.11 4.38
C SER A 134 16.99 -3.32 3.25
N LYS A 135 16.25 -4.43 3.26
CA LYS A 135 15.22 -4.71 2.23
C LYS A 135 14.10 -3.68 2.24
N TRP A 136 13.67 -3.22 3.42
CA TRP A 136 12.70 -2.14 3.50
C TRP A 136 13.22 -0.86 2.84
N LEU A 137 14.48 -0.48 3.10
CA LEU A 137 15.11 0.70 2.50
C LEU A 137 15.23 0.57 0.98
N ASP A 138 15.57 -0.61 0.46
CA ASP A 138 15.66 -0.85 -0.97
C ASP A 138 14.29 -0.72 -1.65
N ALA A 139 13.24 -1.28 -1.05
CA ALA A 139 11.87 -1.11 -1.53
C ALA A 139 11.44 0.37 -1.52
N MET A 140 11.78 1.13 -0.47
CA MET A 140 11.50 2.56 -0.41
C MET A 140 12.22 3.35 -1.51
N ARG A 141 13.49 3.03 -1.80
CA ARG A 141 14.23 3.67 -2.93
C ARG A 141 13.53 3.43 -4.27
N MET A 142 13.11 2.18 -4.50
CA MET A 142 12.38 1.84 -5.74
C MET A 142 11.02 2.57 -5.82
N ALA A 143 10.30 2.62 -4.70
CA ALA A 143 9.03 3.34 -4.61
C ALA A 143 9.21 4.84 -4.89
N THR A 144 10.22 5.48 -4.30
CA THR A 144 10.50 6.92 -4.49
C THR A 144 10.74 7.25 -5.97
N VAL A 145 11.55 6.46 -6.68
CA VAL A 145 11.78 6.67 -8.13
C VAL A 145 10.47 6.57 -8.92
N PHE A 146 9.68 5.53 -8.65
CA PHE A 146 8.39 5.35 -9.31
C PHE A 146 7.40 6.48 -9.00
N GLU A 147 7.36 6.95 -7.75
CA GLU A 147 6.48 8.04 -7.31
C GLU A 147 6.88 9.39 -7.92
N GLU A 148 8.18 9.64 -8.08
CA GLU A 148 8.69 10.83 -8.78
C GLU A 148 8.29 10.81 -10.27
N GLU A 149 8.44 9.66 -10.94
CA GLU A 149 7.99 9.47 -12.32
C GLU A 149 6.47 9.64 -12.46
N LEU A 150 5.70 9.08 -11.54
CA LEU A 150 4.23 9.19 -11.54
C LEU A 150 3.76 10.65 -11.46
N LEU A 151 4.48 11.48 -10.73
CA LEU A 151 4.09 12.87 -10.48
C LEU A 151 4.89 13.88 -11.33
N GLN A 152 5.70 13.43 -12.28
CA GLN A 152 6.62 14.30 -13.03
C GLN A 152 5.91 15.43 -13.80
N ASP A 153 4.70 15.18 -14.30
CA ASP A 153 3.90 16.15 -15.05
C ASP A 153 3.21 17.20 -14.17
N LEU A 154 3.27 17.04 -12.84
CA LEU A 154 2.73 18.01 -11.89
C LEU A 154 3.84 18.92 -11.35
N SER A 155 3.62 20.22 -11.42
CA SER A 155 4.46 21.21 -10.73
C SER A 155 4.41 21.02 -9.21
N THR A 156 5.40 21.55 -8.50
CA THR A 156 5.43 21.52 -7.02
C THR A 156 4.17 22.10 -6.39
N ALA A 157 3.62 23.18 -6.97
CA ALA A 157 2.37 23.79 -6.48
C ALA A 157 1.16 22.85 -6.66
N GLU A 158 1.04 22.20 -7.82
CA GLU A 158 -0.03 21.24 -8.11
C GLU A 158 0.06 20.00 -7.23
N ARG A 159 1.27 19.48 -6.96
CA ARG A 159 1.50 18.39 -6.00
C ARG A 159 1.02 18.78 -4.60
N GLY A 160 1.30 20.01 -4.16
CA GLY A 160 0.81 20.54 -2.88
C GLY A 160 -0.70 20.57 -2.81
N VAL A 161 -1.36 21.16 -3.81
CA VAL A 161 -2.83 21.23 -3.88
C VAL A 161 -3.46 19.84 -3.90
N LEU A 162 -2.91 18.92 -4.70
CA LEU A 162 -3.40 17.54 -4.77
C LEU A 162 -3.26 16.82 -3.41
N GLY A 163 -2.10 16.99 -2.74
CA GLY A 163 -1.87 16.42 -1.41
C GLY A 163 -2.87 16.89 -0.37
N ASP A 164 -3.15 18.22 -0.34
CA ASP A 164 -4.15 18.81 0.57
C ASP A 164 -5.56 18.27 0.28
N MET A 165 -5.94 18.15 -1.00
CA MET A 165 -7.24 17.61 -1.39
C MET A 165 -7.39 16.15 -0.95
N LEU A 166 -6.37 15.32 -1.20
CA LEU A 166 -6.38 13.90 -0.81
C LEU A 166 -6.43 13.74 0.71
N THR A 167 -5.70 14.56 1.47
CA THR A 167 -5.73 14.57 2.93
C THR A 167 -7.12 14.89 3.47
N ARG A 168 -7.82 15.84 2.88
CA ARG A 168 -9.21 16.18 3.26
C ARG A 168 -10.17 15.03 2.96
N LEU A 169 -10.02 14.35 1.83
CA LEU A 169 -10.82 13.18 1.47
C LEU A 169 -10.58 12.02 2.45
N LEU A 170 -9.30 11.77 2.80
CA LEU A 170 -8.95 10.73 3.76
C LEU A 170 -9.60 10.98 5.12
N ALA A 171 -9.48 12.19 5.67
CA ALA A 171 -10.13 12.55 6.93
C ALA A 171 -11.65 12.31 6.91
N ARG A 172 -12.30 12.61 5.77
CA ARG A 172 -13.74 12.37 5.61
C ARG A 172 -14.12 10.89 5.60
N VAL A 173 -13.30 10.05 4.97
CA VAL A 173 -13.48 8.59 4.97
C VAL A 173 -13.33 8.03 6.38
N GLU A 174 -12.29 8.44 7.11
CA GLU A 174 -12.03 8.02 8.49
C GLU A 174 -13.18 8.41 9.44
N GLU A 175 -13.70 9.63 9.35
CA GLU A 175 -14.87 10.07 10.12
C GLU A 175 -16.12 9.23 9.82
N THR A 176 -16.33 8.83 8.58
CA THR A 176 -17.49 8.02 8.19
C THR A 176 -17.38 6.61 8.73
N GLN A 177 -16.18 6.01 8.69
CA GLN A 177 -15.92 4.68 9.23
C GLN A 177 -16.02 4.64 10.78
N ALA A 178 -15.69 5.74 11.46
CA ALA A 178 -15.80 5.83 12.92
C ALA A 178 -17.27 5.94 13.42
N ARG A 179 -18.22 6.25 12.53
CA ARG A 179 -19.65 6.43 12.86
C ARG A 179 -20.53 5.20 12.55
N GLY A 180 -20.01 4.25 11.78
CA GLY A 180 -20.70 3.02 11.36
C GLY A 180 -20.24 1.81 12.14
#